data_f80b9750222a30bfa4dff53d1ebe2478
#
_entry.id   f80b9750222a30bfa4dff53d1ebe2478
#
_cell.length_a   1.000
_cell.length_b   1.000
_cell.length_c   1.000
_cell.angle_alpha   90.00
_cell.angle_beta   90.00
_cell.angle_gamma   90.00
#
_symmetry.space_group_name_H-M   'P 1'
#
loop_
_entity.id
_entity.type
_entity.pdbx_description
1 polymer ?
#
loop_
_entity_poly.entity_id
_entity_poly.type
_entity_poly.pdbx_seq_one_letter_code
_entity_poly.pdbx_strand_id
1 'polypeptide(L)'
;MLGERLDNRMRHVAKWARKQGIACFRLYEKDIPEFPMIVDWYGDEGWGEAGGPSTGDAVAWFFHRTKDDTLDKERDYRVDAEAEILAGLNIPRERLHIKYRGRQRAEEGGRDQYERFDSRGAIKVVREHGLRFEVNLSDYLDVGLFLDHRPTRLSVQQRAAGKRVLNLFSYTGAFSVHARAGGAVRTKTVDMSKTYLDWYVRNLALNDFAPNADHEVVHTDCLQWLEAGPAAGEAYDIVVCDPPTFSNSKRMKADSFAIDRDYPDLLRWIAKFVAPSGEVFFSTNSRSFEFDMALVPPNFGAHEISHRSVPEDFRNRKIHRCWRLAEGWKPKQREPREPREPQLRPDAPAETDTLQG
;
A
#
# COMPACT_ATOMS: atom_id res chain seq x y z
N MET A 1 -22.85 -15.82 -7.92
CA MET A 1 -22.70 -14.36 -8.24
C MET A 1 -21.40 -13.78 -7.67
N LEU A 2 -21.19 -13.63 -6.37
CA LEU A 2 -19.92 -13.17 -5.79
C LEU A 2 -18.83 -14.26 -5.95
N GLY A 3 -19.15 -15.51 -5.66
CA GLY A 3 -18.22 -16.64 -5.80
C GLY A 3 -17.71 -16.82 -7.21
N GLU A 4 -18.58 -16.75 -8.21
CA GLU A 4 -18.20 -16.77 -9.63
C GLU A 4 -17.27 -15.61 -10.00
N ARG A 5 -17.54 -14.42 -9.45
CA ARG A 5 -16.67 -13.24 -9.64
C ARG A 5 -15.29 -13.46 -9.05
N LEU A 6 -15.21 -14.02 -7.85
CA LEU A 6 -13.96 -14.34 -7.17
C LEU A 6 -13.15 -15.40 -7.93
N ASP A 7 -13.79 -16.49 -8.38
CA ASP A 7 -13.15 -17.53 -9.17
C ASP A 7 -12.58 -16.98 -10.50
N ASN A 8 -13.39 -16.22 -11.25
CA ASN A 8 -12.95 -15.57 -12.49
C ASN A 8 -11.78 -14.61 -12.24
N ARG A 9 -11.86 -13.81 -11.17
CA ARG A 9 -10.82 -12.86 -10.80
C ARG A 9 -9.54 -13.58 -10.36
N MET A 10 -9.66 -14.66 -9.58
CA MET A 10 -8.54 -15.49 -9.17
C MET A 10 -7.78 -16.03 -10.39
N ARG A 11 -8.47 -16.63 -11.35
CA ARG A 11 -7.85 -17.17 -12.58
C ARG A 11 -7.08 -16.11 -13.35
N HIS A 12 -7.64 -14.91 -13.44
CA HIS A 12 -7.01 -13.80 -14.17
C HIS A 12 -5.80 -13.23 -13.41
N VAL A 13 -5.99 -12.84 -12.15
CA VAL A 13 -4.96 -12.17 -11.35
C VAL A 13 -3.83 -13.14 -11.00
N ALA A 14 -4.12 -14.40 -10.70
CA ALA A 14 -3.09 -15.39 -10.40
C ALA A 14 -2.09 -15.58 -11.56
N LYS A 15 -2.55 -15.54 -12.81
CA LYS A 15 -1.66 -15.62 -13.98
C LYS A 15 -0.70 -14.43 -14.05
N TRP A 16 -1.19 -13.24 -13.78
CA TRP A 16 -0.38 -12.02 -13.70
C TRP A 16 0.59 -12.07 -12.51
N ALA A 17 0.09 -12.42 -11.32
CA ALA A 17 0.86 -12.45 -10.08
C ALA A 17 2.06 -13.43 -10.16
N ARG A 18 1.83 -14.64 -10.74
CA ARG A 18 2.91 -15.61 -10.99
C ARG A 18 4.02 -15.04 -11.86
N LYS A 19 3.68 -14.31 -12.93
CA LYS A 19 4.68 -13.68 -13.81
C LYS A 19 5.50 -12.59 -13.11
N GLN A 20 4.93 -11.99 -12.06
CA GLN A 20 5.58 -10.94 -11.28
C GLN A 20 6.30 -11.47 -10.01
N GLY A 21 6.24 -12.78 -9.75
CA GLY A 21 6.77 -13.36 -8.52
C GLY A 21 6.04 -12.87 -7.27
N ILE A 22 4.71 -12.71 -7.35
CA ILE A 22 3.83 -12.18 -6.30
C ILE A 22 2.90 -13.30 -5.84
N ALA A 23 2.83 -13.54 -4.52
CA ALA A 23 1.95 -14.54 -3.91
C ALA A 23 0.82 -13.91 -3.08
N CYS A 24 0.75 -12.58 -2.98
CA CYS A 24 -0.27 -11.85 -2.24
C CYS A 24 -0.85 -10.70 -3.09
N PHE A 25 -2.17 -10.68 -3.25
CA PHE A 25 -2.83 -9.72 -4.16
C PHE A 25 -4.31 -9.54 -3.83
N ARG A 26 -4.88 -8.41 -4.31
CA ARG A 26 -6.30 -8.10 -4.15
C ARG A 26 -7.15 -8.82 -5.19
N LEU A 27 -8.18 -9.52 -4.70
CA LEU A 27 -9.14 -10.23 -5.54
C LEU A 27 -10.43 -9.45 -5.75
N TYR A 28 -10.91 -8.75 -4.71
CA TYR A 28 -12.19 -8.10 -4.74
C TYR A 28 -12.16 -6.77 -3.96
N GLU A 29 -12.81 -5.74 -4.49
CA GLU A 29 -12.82 -4.41 -3.89
C GLU A 29 -14.17 -3.71 -4.11
N LYS A 30 -15.20 -4.12 -3.35
CA LYS A 30 -16.54 -3.50 -3.40
C LYS A 30 -17.13 -3.43 -4.82
N ASP A 31 -16.87 -4.45 -5.63
CA ASP A 31 -17.29 -4.51 -7.04
C ASP A 31 -18.82 -4.61 -7.20
N ILE A 32 -19.49 -5.22 -6.22
CA ILE A 32 -20.92 -5.47 -6.15
C ILE A 32 -21.47 -4.71 -4.94
N PRO A 33 -22.45 -3.80 -5.12
CA PRO A 33 -22.97 -2.96 -4.02
C PRO A 33 -23.50 -3.76 -2.83
N GLU A 34 -24.07 -4.93 -3.07
CA GLU A 34 -24.60 -5.84 -2.06
C GLU A 34 -23.51 -6.45 -1.18
N PHE A 35 -22.27 -6.47 -1.66
CA PHE A 35 -21.11 -7.02 -0.96
C PHE A 35 -20.03 -5.95 -0.74
N PRO A 36 -20.23 -4.99 0.19
CA PRO A 36 -19.27 -3.92 0.45
C PRO A 36 -18.09 -4.42 1.30
N MET A 37 -17.25 -5.24 0.71
CA MET A 37 -16.09 -5.83 1.34
C MET A 37 -14.86 -5.78 0.43
N ILE A 38 -13.72 -6.10 1.00
CA ILE A 38 -12.45 -6.30 0.28
C ILE A 38 -12.00 -7.73 0.55
N VAL A 39 -11.49 -8.42 -0.47
CA VAL A 39 -10.89 -9.75 -0.32
C VAL A 39 -9.49 -9.73 -0.92
N ASP A 40 -8.50 -10.02 -0.09
CA ASP A 40 -7.11 -10.20 -0.49
C ASP A 40 -6.69 -11.66 -0.33
N TRP A 41 -5.86 -12.14 -1.24
CA TRP A 41 -5.29 -13.48 -1.25
C TRP A 41 -3.86 -13.50 -0.75
N TYR A 42 -3.52 -14.54 0.01
CA TYR A 42 -2.18 -14.80 0.53
C TYR A 42 -1.81 -16.26 0.25
N GLY A 43 -1.05 -16.50 -0.81
CA GLY A 43 -0.62 -17.84 -1.22
C GLY A 43 0.30 -18.50 -0.19
N ASP A 44 0.29 -19.83 -0.17
CA ASP A 44 1.22 -20.60 0.63
C ASP A 44 2.67 -20.43 0.14
N GLU A 45 3.64 -20.78 0.98
CA GLU A 45 5.05 -20.72 0.60
C GLU A 45 5.30 -21.53 -0.68
N GLY A 46 6.01 -20.93 -1.63
CA GLY A 46 6.19 -21.50 -2.97
C GLY A 46 5.00 -21.31 -3.93
N TRP A 47 3.92 -20.63 -3.52
CA TRP A 47 2.81 -20.34 -4.42
C TRP A 47 3.28 -19.61 -5.68
N GLY A 48 2.85 -20.11 -6.83
CA GLY A 48 3.24 -19.53 -8.13
C GLY A 48 4.59 -19.99 -8.68
N GLU A 49 5.36 -20.76 -7.95
CA GLU A 49 6.58 -21.42 -8.45
C GLU A 49 6.25 -22.67 -9.27
N ALA A 50 7.20 -23.11 -10.09
CA ALA A 50 7.06 -24.37 -10.81
C ALA A 50 6.96 -25.55 -9.83
N GLY A 51 5.84 -26.29 -9.89
CA GLY A 51 5.56 -27.38 -8.94
C GLY A 51 5.16 -26.96 -7.54
N GLY A 52 5.05 -25.66 -7.26
CA GLY A 52 4.60 -25.13 -5.97
C GLY A 52 3.09 -25.27 -5.77
N PRO A 53 2.61 -25.02 -4.52
CA PRO A 53 1.19 -25.14 -4.18
C PRO A 53 0.35 -24.09 -4.91
N SER A 54 -0.91 -24.46 -5.20
CA SER A 54 -1.94 -23.51 -5.65
C SER A 54 -2.83 -22.99 -4.51
N THR A 55 -2.57 -23.42 -3.29
CA THR A 55 -3.35 -23.13 -2.08
C THR A 55 -2.89 -21.84 -1.40
N GLY A 56 -3.76 -21.28 -0.57
CA GLY A 56 -3.50 -20.05 0.18
C GLY A 56 -4.67 -19.71 1.09
N ASP A 57 -4.59 -18.55 1.70
CA ASP A 57 -5.61 -18.01 2.59
C ASP A 57 -6.21 -16.73 2.02
N ALA A 58 -7.46 -16.46 2.35
CA ALA A 58 -8.13 -15.20 2.04
C ALA A 58 -8.32 -14.38 3.32
N VAL A 59 -8.12 -13.07 3.22
CA VAL A 59 -8.54 -12.11 4.25
C VAL A 59 -9.67 -11.28 3.68
N ALA A 60 -10.81 -11.26 4.37
CA ALA A 60 -11.97 -10.49 4.01
C ALA A 60 -12.22 -9.36 5.01
N TRP A 61 -12.17 -8.11 4.56
CA TRP A 61 -12.56 -6.95 5.36
C TRP A 61 -13.99 -6.56 5.03
N PHE A 62 -14.89 -6.73 6.00
CA PHE A 62 -16.28 -6.37 5.88
C PHE A 62 -16.50 -4.91 6.30
N PHE A 63 -17.36 -4.22 5.56
CA PHE A 63 -17.82 -2.86 5.87
C PHE A 63 -19.33 -2.88 6.10
N HIS A 64 -19.86 -1.90 6.81
CA HIS A 64 -21.30 -1.70 6.90
C HIS A 64 -21.89 -1.39 5.51
N ARG A 65 -23.00 -2.02 5.17
CA ARG A 65 -23.70 -1.79 3.90
C ARG A 65 -24.34 -0.41 3.85
N THR A 66 -25.21 -0.12 4.80
CA THR A 66 -25.88 1.18 4.94
C THR A 66 -25.97 1.56 6.43
N LYS A 67 -26.34 2.84 6.70
CA LYS A 67 -26.56 3.29 8.07
C LYS A 67 -27.83 2.71 8.67
N ASP A 68 -28.77 2.28 7.82
CA ASP A 68 -30.13 1.88 8.17
C ASP A 68 -30.32 0.36 8.16
N ASP A 69 -29.24 -0.42 7.89
CA ASP A 69 -29.33 -1.87 7.98
C ASP A 69 -29.49 -2.32 9.43
N THR A 70 -30.44 -3.24 9.63
CA THR A 70 -30.61 -3.91 10.91
C THR A 70 -29.46 -4.89 11.15
N LEU A 71 -29.22 -5.23 12.43
CA LEU A 71 -28.20 -6.22 12.79
C LEU A 71 -28.43 -7.58 12.11
N ASP A 72 -29.68 -7.97 11.91
CA ASP A 72 -30.04 -9.22 11.22
C ASP A 72 -29.64 -9.17 9.74
N LYS A 73 -29.94 -8.09 9.04
CA LYS A 73 -29.54 -7.92 7.63
C LYS A 73 -28.02 -7.89 7.46
N GLU A 74 -27.29 -7.27 8.40
CA GLU A 74 -25.84 -7.30 8.39
C GLU A 74 -25.28 -8.70 8.64
N ARG A 75 -25.90 -9.45 9.57
CA ARG A 75 -25.52 -10.84 9.84
C ARG A 75 -25.76 -11.73 8.61
N ASP A 76 -26.94 -11.66 8.00
CA ASP A 76 -27.30 -12.46 6.84
C ASP A 76 -26.37 -12.17 5.65
N TYR A 77 -26.11 -10.90 5.38
CA TYR A 77 -25.12 -10.49 4.37
C TYR A 77 -23.74 -11.12 4.61
N ARG A 78 -23.27 -11.15 5.87
CA ARG A 78 -21.96 -11.72 6.21
C ARG A 78 -21.92 -13.22 6.01
N VAL A 79 -22.97 -13.93 6.39
CA VAL A 79 -23.11 -15.38 6.20
C VAL A 79 -23.10 -15.72 4.70
N ASP A 80 -23.90 -15.01 3.91
CA ASP A 80 -23.95 -15.20 2.47
C ASP A 80 -22.60 -14.91 1.80
N ALA A 81 -21.96 -13.80 2.16
CA ALA A 81 -20.66 -13.43 1.63
C ALA A 81 -19.56 -14.44 2.00
N GLU A 82 -19.58 -14.96 3.24
CA GLU A 82 -18.65 -16.00 3.69
C GLU A 82 -18.82 -17.27 2.84
N ALA A 83 -20.03 -17.76 2.67
CA ALA A 83 -20.33 -18.94 1.86
C ALA A 83 -19.89 -18.76 0.40
N GLU A 84 -20.15 -17.60 -0.19
CA GLU A 84 -19.76 -17.26 -1.56
C GLU A 84 -18.23 -17.16 -1.72
N ILE A 85 -17.50 -16.63 -0.71
CA ILE A 85 -16.02 -16.57 -0.73
C ILE A 85 -15.44 -18.00 -0.69
N LEU A 86 -15.91 -18.83 0.24
CA LEU A 86 -15.43 -20.20 0.39
C LEU A 86 -15.64 -21.02 -0.89
N ALA A 87 -16.83 -20.94 -1.46
CA ALA A 87 -17.16 -21.63 -2.71
C ALA A 87 -16.36 -21.08 -3.90
N GLY A 88 -16.28 -19.76 -4.06
CA GLY A 88 -15.63 -19.12 -5.21
C GLY A 88 -14.11 -19.27 -5.21
N LEU A 89 -13.48 -19.35 -4.04
CA LEU A 89 -12.03 -19.57 -3.92
C LEU A 89 -11.68 -21.04 -3.71
N ASN A 90 -12.66 -21.91 -3.53
CA ASN A 90 -12.50 -23.34 -3.23
C ASN A 90 -11.53 -23.54 -2.04
N ILE A 91 -11.77 -22.84 -0.94
CA ILE A 91 -10.98 -22.94 0.29
C ILE A 91 -11.85 -23.39 1.46
N PRO A 92 -11.30 -24.15 2.43
CA PRO A 92 -12.01 -24.47 3.65
C PRO A 92 -12.11 -23.24 4.57
N ARG A 93 -13.04 -23.31 5.54
CA ARG A 93 -13.33 -22.17 6.46
C ARG A 93 -12.12 -21.69 7.24
N GLU A 94 -11.23 -22.57 7.61
CA GLU A 94 -10.00 -22.30 8.38
C GLU A 94 -9.03 -21.37 7.64
N ARG A 95 -9.13 -21.33 6.30
CA ARG A 95 -8.31 -20.48 5.43
C ARG A 95 -8.96 -19.13 5.09
N LEU A 96 -10.12 -18.84 5.67
CA LEU A 96 -10.77 -17.52 5.54
C LEU A 96 -10.66 -16.76 6.86
N HIS A 97 -9.97 -15.62 6.82
CA HIS A 97 -9.80 -14.71 7.95
C HIS A 97 -10.70 -13.50 7.76
N ILE A 98 -11.63 -13.28 8.69
CA ILE A 98 -12.60 -12.19 8.59
C ILE A 98 -12.21 -11.08 9.54
N LYS A 99 -12.22 -9.84 9.03
CA LYS A 99 -11.97 -8.61 9.77
C LYS A 99 -13.11 -7.62 9.53
N TYR A 100 -13.40 -6.80 10.52
CA TYR A 100 -14.48 -5.81 10.45
C TYR A 100 -13.88 -4.41 10.52
N ARG A 101 -14.19 -3.58 9.52
CA ARG A 101 -13.87 -2.15 9.54
C ARG A 101 -15.15 -1.38 9.85
N GLY A 102 -15.34 -1.05 11.14
CA GLY A 102 -16.34 -0.07 11.58
C GLY A 102 -15.95 1.35 11.20
N ARG A 103 -16.93 2.28 11.15
CA ARG A 103 -16.60 3.70 11.20
C ARG A 103 -15.93 3.96 12.56
N GLN A 104 -14.74 4.53 12.55
CA GLN A 104 -14.18 5.11 13.76
C GLN A 104 -15.12 6.24 14.19
N ARG A 105 -15.97 5.98 15.20
CA ARG A 105 -16.62 7.05 15.91
C ARG A 105 -15.58 7.66 16.84
N ALA A 106 -15.33 8.95 16.67
CA ALA A 106 -14.44 9.72 17.53
C ALA A 106 -14.86 9.70 19.02
N GLU A 107 -16.06 9.15 19.33
CA GLU A 107 -16.67 9.14 20.65
C GLU A 107 -16.46 7.83 21.44
N GLU A 108 -16.12 6.73 20.79
CA GLU A 108 -15.75 5.48 21.46
C GLU A 108 -14.31 5.19 21.13
N GLY A 109 -13.38 5.53 22.02
CA GLY A 109 -11.92 5.41 21.86
C GLY A 109 -11.51 4.42 20.78
N GLY A 110 -11.29 4.95 19.57
CA GLY A 110 -11.04 4.15 18.39
C GLY A 110 -9.96 3.14 18.69
N ARG A 111 -10.23 1.85 18.49
CA ARG A 111 -9.21 0.81 18.66
C ARG A 111 -8.04 1.19 17.80
N ASP A 112 -6.90 1.36 18.43
CA ASP A 112 -5.66 1.70 17.76
C ASP A 112 -5.38 0.60 16.72
N GLN A 113 -5.03 0.97 15.49
CA GLN A 113 -4.61 -0.01 14.46
C GLN A 113 -3.45 -0.89 14.95
N TYR A 114 -2.81 -0.49 16.06
CA TYR A 114 -1.73 -1.18 16.74
C TYR A 114 -2.21 -2.21 17.78
N GLU A 115 -3.50 -2.24 18.12
CA GLU A 115 -4.02 -3.22 19.07
C GLU A 115 -4.15 -4.61 18.46
N ARG A 116 -3.64 -5.59 19.20
CA ARG A 116 -3.87 -7.00 18.92
C ARG A 116 -5.27 -7.38 19.41
N PHE A 117 -6.17 -7.77 18.49
CA PHE A 117 -7.55 -8.11 18.83
C PHE A 117 -7.86 -9.61 18.75
N ASP A 118 -6.91 -10.43 18.29
CA ASP A 118 -7.00 -11.87 18.25
C ASP A 118 -5.65 -12.48 18.70
N SER A 119 -5.63 -13.73 19.03
CA SER A 119 -4.44 -14.48 19.45
C SER A 119 -4.27 -15.79 18.68
N ARG A 120 -5.01 -15.99 17.58
CA ARG A 120 -4.92 -17.21 16.77
C ARG A 120 -3.55 -17.40 16.13
N GLY A 121 -2.82 -16.30 15.92
CA GLY A 121 -1.46 -16.35 15.39
C GLY A 121 -1.39 -16.92 13.98
N ALA A 122 -2.35 -16.57 13.10
CA ALA A 122 -2.33 -17.01 11.70
C ALA A 122 -1.21 -16.30 10.93
N ILE A 123 0.03 -16.68 11.26
CA ILE A 123 1.23 -16.13 10.64
C ILE A 123 1.55 -16.93 9.38
N LYS A 124 1.90 -16.22 8.31
CA LYS A 124 2.28 -16.78 7.03
C LYS A 124 3.45 -16.02 6.43
N VAL A 125 4.26 -16.69 5.63
CA VAL A 125 5.28 -16.07 4.79
C VAL A 125 4.76 -16.01 3.37
N VAL A 126 4.74 -14.80 2.80
CA VAL A 126 4.33 -14.55 1.40
C VAL A 126 5.48 -13.95 0.59
N ARG A 127 5.35 -14.00 -0.74
CA ARG A 127 6.36 -13.47 -1.65
C ARG A 127 5.85 -12.24 -2.40
N GLU A 128 6.74 -11.27 -2.53
CA GLU A 128 6.56 -10.09 -3.39
C GLU A 128 7.88 -9.82 -4.14
N HIS A 129 7.85 -9.94 -5.47
CA HIS A 129 9.02 -9.75 -6.34
C HIS A 129 10.26 -10.54 -5.89
N GLY A 130 10.06 -11.79 -5.48
CA GLY A 130 11.12 -12.68 -5.01
C GLY A 130 11.52 -12.52 -3.55
N LEU A 131 11.09 -11.46 -2.87
CA LEU A 131 11.33 -11.23 -1.45
C LEU A 131 10.25 -11.87 -0.58
N ARG A 132 10.61 -12.29 0.62
CA ARG A 132 9.74 -12.95 1.60
C ARG A 132 9.33 -11.99 2.69
N PHE A 133 8.04 -12.02 3.04
CA PHE A 133 7.46 -11.17 4.08
C PHE A 133 6.57 -12.00 5.00
N GLU A 134 6.74 -11.84 6.29
CA GLU A 134 5.81 -12.34 7.28
C GLU A 134 4.53 -11.49 7.24
N VAL A 135 3.39 -12.15 7.24
CA VAL A 135 2.06 -11.53 7.40
C VAL A 135 1.31 -12.22 8.52
N ASN A 136 0.52 -11.48 9.28
CA ASN A 136 -0.37 -12.00 10.31
C ASN A 136 -1.82 -11.75 9.89
N LEU A 137 -2.49 -12.82 9.48
CA LEU A 137 -3.81 -12.74 8.87
C LEU A 137 -4.95 -12.59 9.89
N SER A 138 -4.68 -12.83 11.19
CA SER A 138 -5.72 -12.84 12.24
C SER A 138 -5.61 -11.72 13.27
N ASP A 139 -4.42 -11.47 13.82
CA ASP A 139 -4.29 -10.82 15.12
C ASP A 139 -4.37 -9.29 15.09
N TYR A 140 -4.01 -8.66 13.98
CA TYR A 140 -4.02 -7.21 13.81
C TYR A 140 -5.01 -6.79 12.73
N LEU A 141 -5.45 -5.53 12.75
CA LEU A 141 -6.31 -4.99 11.70
C LEU A 141 -5.60 -5.05 10.34
N ASP A 142 -4.36 -4.55 10.27
CA ASP A 142 -3.52 -4.64 9.11
C ASP A 142 -2.62 -5.88 9.18
N VAL A 143 -2.35 -6.49 8.05
CA VAL A 143 -1.73 -7.83 7.99
C VAL A 143 -0.20 -7.82 7.99
N GLY A 144 0.43 -6.66 8.03
CA GLY A 144 1.89 -6.54 8.03
C GLY A 144 2.51 -6.19 6.67
N LEU A 145 1.74 -6.20 5.58
CA LEU A 145 2.19 -5.79 4.25
C LEU A 145 1.09 -5.05 3.51
N PHE A 146 1.31 -3.77 3.19
CA PHE A 146 0.38 -2.98 2.38
C PHE A 146 0.57 -3.28 0.90
N LEU A 147 -0.37 -4.02 0.31
CA LEU A 147 -0.27 -4.52 -1.07
C LEU A 147 -0.32 -3.41 -2.13
N ASP A 148 -0.96 -2.30 -1.81
CA ASP A 148 -1.09 -1.14 -2.71
C ASP A 148 0.24 -0.41 -2.97
N HIS A 149 1.22 -0.49 -2.06
CA HIS A 149 2.55 0.12 -2.22
C HIS A 149 3.56 -0.74 -2.99
N ARG A 150 3.16 -1.90 -3.49
CA ARG A 150 4.04 -2.84 -4.21
C ARG A 150 4.85 -2.20 -5.34
N PRO A 151 4.25 -1.42 -6.27
CA PRO A 151 5.02 -0.79 -7.34
C PRO A 151 6.02 0.25 -6.83
N THR A 152 5.69 0.97 -5.76
CA THR A 152 6.59 1.95 -5.14
C THR A 152 7.77 1.25 -4.49
N ARG A 153 7.55 0.13 -3.77
CA ARG A 153 8.63 -0.70 -3.22
C ARG A 153 9.56 -1.21 -4.29
N LEU A 154 9.02 -1.74 -5.40
CA LEU A 154 9.83 -2.19 -6.53
C LEU A 154 10.62 -1.04 -7.16
N SER A 155 10.03 0.15 -7.29
CA SER A 155 10.73 1.34 -7.78
C SER A 155 11.90 1.75 -6.89
N VAL A 156 11.74 1.68 -5.56
CA VAL A 156 12.82 1.92 -4.59
C VAL A 156 13.92 0.86 -4.75
N GLN A 157 13.57 -0.43 -4.83
CA GLN A 157 14.52 -1.51 -5.04
C GLN A 157 15.38 -1.29 -6.29
N GLN A 158 14.75 -0.96 -7.43
CA GLN A 158 15.45 -0.75 -8.72
C GLN A 158 16.41 0.45 -8.72
N ARG A 159 16.25 1.38 -7.77
CA ARG A 159 17.04 2.60 -7.64
C ARG A 159 18.09 2.53 -6.54
N ALA A 160 18.03 1.52 -5.67
CA ALA A 160 18.75 1.48 -4.41
C ALA A 160 20.26 1.10 -4.56
N ALA A 161 20.70 0.56 -5.70
CA ALA A 161 22.08 0.11 -5.88
C ALA A 161 23.10 1.24 -5.58
N GLY A 162 23.95 1.01 -4.60
CA GLY A 162 24.96 1.97 -4.13
C GLY A 162 24.41 3.20 -3.39
N LYS A 163 23.12 3.20 -3.01
CA LYS A 163 22.41 4.33 -2.41
C LYS A 163 22.25 4.17 -0.90
N ARG A 164 22.17 5.32 -0.21
CA ARG A 164 21.76 5.44 1.19
C ARG A 164 20.26 5.70 1.21
N VAL A 165 19.51 4.86 1.93
CA VAL A 165 18.04 4.90 1.95
C VAL A 165 17.54 5.16 3.37
N LEU A 166 16.67 6.17 3.52
CA LEU A 166 15.95 6.46 4.76
C LEU A 166 14.48 6.05 4.58
N ASN A 167 13.99 5.23 5.49
CA ASN A 167 12.58 4.80 5.53
C ASN A 167 11.94 5.28 6.82
N LEU A 168 11.02 6.23 6.71
CA LEU A 168 10.29 6.89 7.78
C LEU A 168 8.89 6.31 7.90
N PHE A 169 8.36 6.22 9.14
CA PHE A 169 7.07 5.58 9.43
C PHE A 169 7.04 4.17 8.82
N SER A 170 8.10 3.43 9.11
CA SER A 170 8.51 2.28 8.31
C SER A 170 7.60 1.07 8.45
N TYR A 171 6.71 1.04 9.44
CA TYR A 171 5.84 -0.09 9.74
C TYR A 171 6.68 -1.37 9.87
N THR A 172 6.37 -2.42 9.13
CA THR A 172 7.13 -3.69 9.12
C THR A 172 8.37 -3.65 8.22
N GLY A 173 8.82 -2.47 7.79
CA GLY A 173 10.07 -2.23 7.08
C GLY A 173 10.13 -2.76 5.64
N ALA A 174 9.00 -3.03 4.99
CA ALA A 174 8.99 -3.64 3.66
C ALA A 174 9.78 -2.82 2.61
N PHE A 175 9.74 -1.48 2.65
CA PHE A 175 10.57 -0.64 1.78
C PHE A 175 12.07 -0.82 2.03
N SER A 176 12.49 -0.98 3.29
CA SER A 176 13.89 -1.20 3.64
C SER A 176 14.39 -2.57 3.20
N VAL A 177 13.55 -3.61 3.26
CA VAL A 177 13.87 -4.95 2.72
C VAL A 177 14.09 -4.85 1.21
N HIS A 178 13.19 -4.18 0.48
CA HIS A 178 13.34 -3.94 -0.95
C HIS A 178 14.59 -3.12 -1.28
N ALA A 179 14.88 -2.07 -0.52
CA ALA A 179 16.09 -1.26 -0.70
C ALA A 179 17.37 -2.09 -0.54
N ARG A 180 17.44 -2.93 0.49
CA ARG A 180 18.58 -3.84 0.71
C ARG A 180 18.73 -4.84 -0.43
N ALA A 181 17.66 -5.46 -0.85
CA ALA A 181 17.66 -6.38 -1.98
C ALA A 181 18.08 -5.69 -3.29
N GLY A 182 17.81 -4.40 -3.43
CA GLY A 182 18.25 -3.57 -4.54
C GLY A 182 19.72 -3.11 -4.45
N GLY A 183 20.47 -3.51 -3.41
CA GLY A 183 21.87 -3.15 -3.24
C GLY A 183 22.13 -1.80 -2.58
N ALA A 184 21.20 -1.33 -1.71
CA ALA A 184 21.46 -0.17 -0.87
C ALA A 184 22.70 -0.40 0.01
N VAL A 185 23.63 0.55 0.00
CA VAL A 185 24.86 0.47 0.83
C VAL A 185 24.57 0.84 2.28
N ARG A 186 23.51 1.63 2.51
CA ARG A 186 23.03 1.98 3.85
C ARG A 186 21.53 2.08 3.86
N THR A 187 20.90 1.59 4.94
CA THR A 187 19.48 1.84 5.22
C THR A 187 19.32 2.30 6.66
N LYS A 188 18.52 3.34 6.88
CA LYS A 188 18.03 3.71 8.21
C LYS A 188 16.50 3.57 8.21
N THR A 189 16.00 2.75 9.12
CA THR A 189 14.58 2.38 9.21
C THR A 189 14.04 2.89 10.53
N VAL A 190 13.13 3.87 10.48
CA VAL A 190 12.66 4.60 11.64
C VAL A 190 11.17 4.36 11.86
N ASP A 191 10.80 3.93 13.05
CA ASP A 191 9.39 3.81 13.47
C ASP A 191 9.28 3.96 15.01
N MET A 192 8.11 4.43 15.47
CA MET A 192 7.83 4.56 16.89
C MET A 192 7.32 3.26 17.53
N SER A 193 6.96 2.26 16.75
CA SER A 193 6.43 0.97 17.21
C SER A 193 7.51 -0.08 17.28
N LYS A 194 7.92 -0.42 18.51
CA LYS A 194 8.86 -1.53 18.72
C LYS A 194 8.33 -2.84 18.11
N THR A 195 7.03 -3.13 18.23
CA THR A 195 6.41 -4.33 17.67
C THR A 195 6.62 -4.43 16.16
N TYR A 196 6.49 -3.32 15.44
CA TYR A 196 6.69 -3.30 13.99
C TYR A 196 8.17 -3.35 13.61
N LEU A 197 9.04 -2.75 14.37
CA LEU A 197 10.49 -2.89 14.16
C LEU A 197 10.98 -4.32 14.44
N ASP A 198 10.46 -4.98 15.46
CA ASP A 198 10.74 -6.40 15.70
C ASP A 198 10.23 -7.27 14.52
N TRP A 199 9.10 -6.92 13.93
CA TRP A 199 8.59 -7.56 12.72
C TRP A 199 9.49 -7.27 11.50
N TYR A 200 9.96 -6.05 11.34
CA TYR A 200 10.97 -5.71 10.33
C TYR A 200 12.22 -6.59 10.44
N VAL A 201 12.73 -6.79 11.65
CA VAL A 201 13.91 -7.67 11.88
C VAL A 201 13.61 -9.10 11.41
N ARG A 202 12.40 -9.63 11.66
CA ARG A 202 11.99 -10.93 11.13
C ARG A 202 11.90 -10.94 9.60
N ASN A 203 11.37 -9.87 8.99
CA ASN A 203 11.34 -9.71 7.54
C ASN A 203 12.75 -9.67 6.93
N LEU A 204 13.72 -9.04 7.61
CA LEU A 204 15.12 -9.09 7.21
C LEU A 204 15.65 -10.53 7.22
N ALA A 205 15.44 -11.24 8.31
CA ALA A 205 15.92 -12.63 8.49
C ALA A 205 15.33 -13.58 7.43
N LEU A 206 14.07 -13.41 7.05
CA LEU A 206 13.44 -14.18 5.95
C LEU A 206 14.16 -14.01 4.60
N ASN A 207 14.91 -12.93 4.41
CA ASN A 207 15.63 -12.60 3.18
C ASN A 207 17.16 -12.68 3.35
N ASP A 208 17.62 -13.40 4.38
CA ASP A 208 19.04 -13.57 4.71
C ASP A 208 19.77 -12.25 4.99
N PHE A 209 19.04 -11.24 5.49
CA PHE A 209 19.55 -9.97 5.94
C PHE A 209 19.56 -9.88 7.47
N ALA A 210 20.45 -9.05 8.03
CA ALA A 210 20.48 -8.72 9.44
C ALA A 210 20.80 -7.23 9.65
N PRO A 211 20.30 -6.59 10.73
CA PRO A 211 20.74 -5.26 11.11
C PRO A 211 22.26 -5.24 11.36
N ASN A 212 22.92 -4.15 11.00
CA ASN A 212 24.32 -3.88 11.27
C ASN A 212 24.58 -2.35 11.27
N ALA A 213 25.82 -1.92 11.35
CA ALA A 213 26.18 -0.50 11.40
C ALA A 213 25.74 0.30 10.16
N ASP A 214 25.65 -0.35 9.00
CA ASP A 214 25.18 0.30 7.76
C ASP A 214 23.66 0.17 7.55
N HIS A 215 23.01 -0.77 8.25
CA HIS A 215 21.59 -1.06 8.14
C HIS A 215 20.91 -0.95 9.50
N GLU A 216 20.66 0.31 9.89
CA GLU A 216 20.20 0.66 11.23
C GLU A 216 18.68 0.51 11.38
N VAL A 217 18.27 0.08 12.59
CA VAL A 217 16.87 0.05 13.06
C VAL A 217 16.75 1.06 14.19
N VAL A 218 15.91 2.08 14.01
CA VAL A 218 15.80 3.20 14.95
C VAL A 218 14.38 3.27 15.53
N HIS A 219 14.27 2.99 16.84
CA HIS A 219 13.03 3.07 17.58
C HIS A 219 12.84 4.46 18.15
N THR A 220 12.11 5.33 17.45
CA THR A 220 11.84 6.70 17.90
C THR A 220 10.61 7.28 17.20
N ASP A 221 10.08 8.39 17.69
CA ASP A 221 9.10 9.20 16.99
C ASP A 221 9.74 9.86 15.77
N CYS A 222 9.23 9.54 14.56
CA CYS A 222 9.75 10.06 13.30
C CYS A 222 9.72 11.59 13.23
N LEU A 223 8.66 12.23 13.75
CA LEU A 223 8.53 13.69 13.72
C LEU A 223 9.59 14.34 14.60
N GLN A 224 9.75 13.86 15.83
CA GLN A 224 10.74 14.35 16.77
C GLN A 224 12.17 14.16 16.24
N TRP A 225 12.43 13.01 15.63
CA TRP A 225 13.72 12.69 15.05
C TRP A 225 14.05 13.60 13.86
N LEU A 226 13.08 13.85 12.98
CA LEU A 226 13.23 14.75 11.83
C LEU A 226 13.39 16.21 12.25
N GLU A 227 12.63 16.67 13.25
CA GLU A 227 12.73 18.03 13.80
C GLU A 227 14.13 18.31 14.35
N ALA A 228 14.74 17.34 15.03
CA ALA A 228 16.11 17.44 15.56
C ALA A 228 17.17 17.64 14.45
N GLY A 229 16.85 17.24 13.22
CA GLY A 229 17.73 17.39 12.06
C GLY A 229 18.79 16.29 11.94
N PRO A 230 19.50 16.23 10.81
CA PRO A 230 20.53 15.23 10.55
C PRO A 230 21.79 15.48 11.38
N ALA A 231 22.49 14.39 11.73
CA ALA A 231 23.84 14.46 12.24
C ALA A 231 24.80 15.00 11.17
N ALA A 232 25.99 15.43 11.57
CA ALA A 232 26.99 15.93 10.62
C ALA A 232 27.32 14.88 9.55
N GLY A 233 27.10 15.23 8.29
CA GLY A 233 27.34 14.34 7.15
C GLY A 233 26.25 13.29 6.90
N GLU A 234 25.19 13.28 7.69
CA GLU A 234 24.05 12.38 7.48
C GLU A 234 23.14 12.91 6.36
N ALA A 235 23.11 12.20 5.24
CA ALA A 235 22.23 12.51 4.13
C ALA A 235 21.90 11.23 3.35
N TYR A 236 20.74 11.21 2.69
CA TYR A 236 20.21 10.04 2.00
C TYR A 236 19.89 10.32 0.54
N ASP A 237 20.20 9.36 -0.31
CA ASP A 237 19.94 9.45 -1.75
C ASP A 237 18.48 9.12 -2.08
N ILE A 238 17.83 8.32 -1.23
CA ILE A 238 16.40 8.00 -1.34
C ILE A 238 15.80 8.13 0.05
N VAL A 239 14.71 8.89 0.16
CA VAL A 239 13.88 8.97 1.37
C VAL A 239 12.49 8.45 1.05
N VAL A 240 11.99 7.51 1.84
CA VAL A 240 10.60 7.04 1.79
C VAL A 240 9.87 7.59 3.00
N CYS A 241 8.74 8.24 2.78
CA CYS A 241 7.89 8.80 3.81
C CYS A 241 6.41 8.50 3.51
N ASP A 242 5.86 7.56 4.28
CA ASP A 242 4.45 7.13 4.21
C ASP A 242 3.81 7.27 5.59
N PRO A 243 3.53 8.52 6.03
CA PRO A 243 3.03 8.78 7.37
C PRO A 243 1.57 8.38 7.52
N PRO A 244 1.09 8.11 8.75
CA PRO A 244 -0.32 7.89 9.01
C PRO A 244 -1.14 9.13 8.65
N THR A 245 -2.40 8.95 8.26
CA THR A 245 -3.32 10.07 8.00
C THR A 245 -3.54 10.91 9.25
N PHE A 246 -3.64 10.24 10.41
CA PHE A 246 -3.81 10.85 11.72
C PHE A 246 -3.12 10.00 12.79
N SER A 247 -2.53 10.65 13.79
CA SER A 247 -1.98 10.00 14.98
C SER A 247 -2.17 10.90 16.21
N ASN A 248 -2.60 10.28 17.30
CA ASN A 248 -2.72 10.89 18.62
C ASN A 248 -2.03 10.04 19.69
N SER A 249 -0.98 9.35 19.33
CA SER A 249 -0.26 8.46 20.23
C SER A 249 0.28 9.24 21.44
N LYS A 250 0.02 8.74 22.66
CA LYS A 250 0.57 9.27 23.91
C LYS A 250 2.12 9.29 23.97
N ARG A 251 2.76 8.62 23.00
CA ARG A 251 4.22 8.59 22.86
C ARG A 251 4.76 9.73 22.00
N MET A 252 3.88 10.47 21.32
CA MET A 252 4.27 11.65 20.55
C MET A 252 4.51 12.83 21.48
N LYS A 253 5.46 13.69 21.13
CA LYS A 253 5.71 14.97 21.82
C LYS A 253 4.61 15.99 21.48
N ALA A 254 4.10 15.95 20.26
CA ALA A 254 2.96 16.75 19.82
C ALA A 254 1.64 16.07 20.23
N ASP A 255 0.63 16.87 20.57
CA ASP A 255 -0.69 16.34 20.97
C ASP A 255 -1.36 15.48 19.87
N SER A 256 -1.14 15.81 18.61
CA SER A 256 -1.62 15.04 17.45
C SER A 256 -0.86 15.38 16.18
N PHE A 257 -0.83 14.44 15.26
CA PHE A 257 -0.39 14.62 13.87
C PHE A 257 -1.57 14.40 12.92
N ALA A 258 -1.72 15.29 11.94
CA ALA A 258 -2.66 15.14 10.85
C ALA A 258 -1.96 15.51 9.53
N ILE A 259 -1.89 14.58 8.59
CA ILE A 259 -1.12 14.77 7.35
C ILE A 259 -1.56 16.00 6.57
N ASP A 260 -2.88 16.27 6.50
CA ASP A 260 -3.44 17.42 5.76
C ASP A 260 -2.96 18.78 6.33
N ARG A 261 -2.62 18.82 7.63
CA ARG A 261 -2.13 20.01 8.34
C ARG A 261 -0.60 20.10 8.36
N ASP A 262 0.05 18.97 8.64
CA ASP A 262 1.44 18.96 9.12
C ASP A 262 2.46 18.57 8.02
N TYR A 263 2.01 18.17 6.82
CA TYR A 263 2.92 17.75 5.75
C TYR A 263 3.91 18.83 5.28
N PRO A 264 3.61 20.16 5.34
CA PRO A 264 4.60 21.15 4.93
C PRO A 264 5.83 21.16 5.83
N ASP A 265 5.63 21.03 7.16
CA ASP A 265 6.72 20.94 8.13
C ASP A 265 7.49 19.63 7.95
N LEU A 266 6.76 18.53 7.77
CA LEU A 266 7.33 17.22 7.51
C LEU A 266 8.24 17.26 6.27
N LEU A 267 7.81 17.84 5.16
CA LEU A 267 8.63 17.97 3.95
C LEU A 267 9.83 18.89 4.15
N ARG A 268 9.69 19.97 4.93
CA ARG A 268 10.83 20.85 5.27
C ARG A 268 11.88 20.14 6.10
N TRP A 269 11.48 19.32 7.05
CA TRP A 269 12.41 18.52 7.85
C TRP A 269 13.08 17.44 7.00
N ILE A 270 12.32 16.70 6.19
CA ILE A 270 12.84 15.68 5.29
C ILE A 270 13.89 16.25 4.35
N ALA A 271 13.67 17.44 3.80
CA ALA A 271 14.60 18.08 2.85
C ALA A 271 16.02 18.25 3.41
N LYS A 272 16.17 18.39 4.73
CA LYS A 272 17.48 18.48 5.40
C LYS A 272 18.28 17.17 5.35
N PHE A 273 17.58 16.04 5.18
CA PHE A 273 18.18 14.70 5.13
C PHE A 273 18.44 14.22 3.69
N VAL A 274 18.00 14.96 2.69
CA VAL A 274 18.15 14.56 1.27
C VAL A 274 19.55 14.96 0.79
N ALA A 275 20.27 14.00 0.24
CA ALA A 275 21.57 14.24 -0.38
C ALA A 275 21.41 15.07 -1.67
N PRO A 276 22.48 15.77 -2.13
CA PRO A 276 22.48 16.37 -3.47
C PRO A 276 22.05 15.33 -4.52
N SER A 277 21.09 15.69 -5.39
CA SER A 277 20.47 14.79 -6.36
C SER A 277 19.69 13.60 -5.77
N GLY A 278 19.41 13.63 -4.48
CA GLY A 278 18.53 12.65 -3.84
C GLY A 278 17.05 12.87 -4.16
N GLU A 279 16.24 11.88 -3.84
CA GLU A 279 14.81 11.90 -4.12
C GLU A 279 13.99 11.44 -2.91
N VAL A 280 12.75 11.94 -2.82
CA VAL A 280 11.78 11.57 -1.78
C VAL A 280 10.59 10.90 -2.44
N PHE A 281 10.18 9.74 -1.92
CA PHE A 281 8.88 9.13 -2.17
C PHE A 281 7.98 9.49 -1.00
N PHE A 282 7.03 10.36 -1.24
CA PHE A 282 6.05 10.81 -0.26
C PHE A 282 4.67 10.28 -0.64
N SER A 283 3.98 9.60 0.27
CA SER A 283 2.66 9.03 0.02
C SER A 283 1.69 9.33 1.16
N THR A 284 0.40 9.25 0.85
CA THR A 284 -0.69 9.33 1.83
C THR A 284 -1.94 8.64 1.32
N ASN A 285 -2.70 8.03 2.22
CA ASN A 285 -4.03 7.45 1.95
C ASN A 285 -5.18 8.37 2.37
N SER A 286 -4.89 9.62 2.81
CA SER A 286 -5.91 10.63 3.08
C SER A 286 -6.66 10.99 1.80
N ARG A 287 -7.99 10.88 1.83
CA ARG A 287 -8.85 11.21 0.68
C ARG A 287 -9.07 12.70 0.50
N SER A 288 -8.97 13.46 1.58
CA SER A 288 -9.11 14.92 1.61
C SER A 288 -7.79 15.65 1.32
N PHE A 289 -6.68 14.91 1.23
CA PHE A 289 -5.36 15.52 1.08
C PHE A 289 -5.21 16.28 -0.23
N GLU A 290 -4.86 17.55 -0.11
CA GLU A 290 -4.52 18.43 -1.23
C GLU A 290 -3.03 18.78 -1.15
N PHE A 291 -2.28 18.40 -2.18
CA PHE A 291 -0.85 18.70 -2.26
C PHE A 291 -0.65 20.06 -2.90
N ASP A 292 -0.13 21.01 -2.12
CA ASP A 292 0.19 22.36 -2.61
C ASP A 292 1.67 22.48 -2.92
N MET A 293 1.98 22.75 -4.20
CA MET A 293 3.35 22.96 -4.68
C MET A 293 4.04 24.17 -4.04
N ALA A 294 3.28 25.18 -3.59
CA ALA A 294 3.83 26.35 -2.93
C ALA A 294 4.42 26.03 -1.54
N LEU A 295 4.02 24.91 -0.94
CA LEU A 295 4.47 24.45 0.38
C LEU A 295 5.64 23.45 0.30
N VAL A 296 6.04 23.06 -0.90
CA VAL A 296 7.23 22.23 -1.12
C VAL A 296 8.50 23.05 -0.86
N PRO A 297 9.56 22.50 -0.24
CA PRO A 297 10.80 23.24 -0.02
C PRO A 297 11.33 23.90 -1.30
N PRO A 298 11.82 25.15 -1.25
CA PRO A 298 12.06 26.01 -2.43
C PRO A 298 12.92 25.40 -3.53
N ASN A 299 13.84 24.51 -3.18
CA ASN A 299 14.75 23.88 -4.14
C ASN A 299 14.21 22.56 -4.70
N PHE A 300 13.04 22.09 -4.25
CA PHE A 300 12.44 20.83 -4.66
C PHE A 300 11.33 21.04 -5.67
N GLY A 301 11.30 20.18 -6.68
CA GLY A 301 10.11 19.96 -7.50
C GLY A 301 9.42 18.68 -7.06
N ALA A 302 8.09 18.61 -7.22
CA ALA A 302 7.32 17.42 -6.94
C ALA A 302 6.54 16.97 -8.19
N HIS A 303 6.43 15.65 -8.35
CA HIS A 303 5.67 15.03 -9.42
C HIS A 303 4.80 13.92 -8.87
N GLU A 304 3.51 14.00 -9.10
CA GLU A 304 2.57 12.96 -8.69
C GLU A 304 2.74 11.72 -9.56
N ILE A 305 3.01 10.58 -8.90
CA ILE A 305 3.21 9.28 -9.53
C ILE A 305 2.10 8.28 -9.18
N SER A 306 1.00 8.72 -8.59
CA SER A 306 -0.12 7.87 -8.11
C SER A 306 -0.59 6.87 -9.15
N HIS A 307 -0.64 7.25 -10.43
CA HIS A 307 -1.05 6.37 -11.53
C HIS A 307 -0.10 5.18 -11.77
N ARG A 308 1.16 5.27 -11.29
CA ARG A 308 2.18 4.22 -11.38
C ARG A 308 2.44 3.52 -10.06
N SER A 309 2.01 4.10 -8.93
CA SER A 309 2.25 3.57 -7.59
C SER A 309 1.17 2.58 -7.14
N VAL A 310 -0.03 2.62 -7.73
CA VAL A 310 -1.11 1.69 -7.42
C VAL A 310 -1.05 0.49 -8.36
N PRO A 311 -0.99 -0.76 -7.83
CA PRO A 311 -0.84 -1.97 -8.65
C PRO A 311 -2.11 -2.33 -9.42
N GLU A 312 -1.97 -3.22 -10.42
CA GLU A 312 -3.04 -3.58 -11.37
C GLU A 312 -4.19 -4.35 -10.74
N ASP A 313 -3.93 -5.07 -9.65
CA ASP A 313 -4.94 -5.83 -8.92
C ASP A 313 -5.91 -4.94 -8.11
N PHE A 314 -5.56 -3.66 -7.88
CA PHE A 314 -6.43 -2.69 -7.22
C PHE A 314 -7.35 -1.98 -8.23
N ARG A 315 -8.66 -2.06 -7.98
CA ARG A 315 -9.67 -1.33 -8.74
C ARG A 315 -9.68 0.16 -8.36
N ASN A 316 -9.60 0.44 -7.06
CA ASN A 316 -9.54 1.80 -6.55
C ASN A 316 -8.17 2.43 -6.83
N ARG A 317 -8.05 3.15 -7.95
CA ARG A 317 -6.82 3.85 -8.34
C ARG A 317 -6.48 5.04 -7.44
N LYS A 318 -7.36 5.38 -6.48
CA LYS A 318 -7.20 6.43 -5.48
C LYS A 318 -7.05 5.86 -4.06
N ILE A 319 -6.56 4.63 -3.93
CA ILE A 319 -6.35 3.98 -2.62
C ILE A 319 -5.32 4.76 -1.79
N HIS A 320 -4.29 5.25 -2.45
CA HIS A 320 -3.33 6.21 -1.94
C HIS A 320 -2.92 7.20 -3.05
N ARG A 321 -2.27 8.28 -2.65
CA ARG A 321 -1.57 9.18 -3.56
C ARG A 321 -0.09 9.16 -3.25
N CYS A 322 0.75 9.29 -4.27
CA CYS A 322 2.20 9.25 -4.13
C CYS A 322 2.86 10.31 -5.00
N TRP A 323 3.80 11.02 -4.42
CA TRP A 323 4.64 12.01 -5.11
C TRP A 323 6.10 11.61 -5.01
N ARG A 324 6.83 11.94 -6.04
CA ARG A 324 8.27 11.89 -6.04
C ARG A 324 8.78 13.34 -6.06
N LEU A 325 9.63 13.69 -5.10
CA LEU A 325 10.23 15.00 -4.98
C LEU A 325 11.74 14.87 -5.19
N ALA A 326 12.35 15.86 -5.86
CA ALA A 326 13.80 15.92 -6.02
C ALA A 326 14.25 17.39 -6.14
N GLU A 327 15.47 17.66 -5.67
CA GLU A 327 16.07 18.98 -5.80
C GLU A 327 16.31 19.31 -7.26
N GLY A 328 16.05 20.56 -7.65
CA GLY A 328 16.24 21.08 -9.01
C GLY A 328 15.27 20.51 -10.05
N TRP A 329 14.34 19.67 -9.66
CA TRP A 329 13.41 19.08 -10.61
C TRP A 329 12.33 20.07 -11.01
N LYS A 330 12.30 20.41 -12.29
CA LYS A 330 11.23 21.23 -12.87
C LYS A 330 10.19 20.28 -13.47
N PRO A 331 8.88 20.46 -13.19
CA PRO A 331 7.84 19.70 -13.87
C PRO A 331 8.06 19.88 -15.38
N LYS A 332 8.07 18.78 -16.14
CA LYS A 332 7.94 18.90 -17.59
C LYS A 332 6.66 19.69 -17.85
N GLN A 333 6.76 20.90 -18.40
CA GLN A 333 5.62 21.61 -18.92
C GLN A 333 4.90 20.61 -19.84
N ARG A 334 3.62 20.33 -19.57
CA ARG A 334 2.81 19.58 -20.54
C ARG A 334 2.81 20.45 -21.78
N GLU A 335 3.44 19.96 -22.85
CA GLU A 335 3.17 20.53 -24.16
C GLU A 335 1.65 20.56 -24.32
N PRO A 336 1.08 21.72 -24.76
CA PRO A 336 -0.34 21.79 -25.04
C PRO A 336 -0.66 20.62 -25.96
N ARG A 337 -1.61 19.77 -25.60
CA ARG A 337 -2.10 18.74 -26.51
C ARG A 337 -2.58 19.50 -27.75
N GLU A 338 -1.94 19.26 -28.89
CA GLU A 338 -2.50 19.74 -30.14
C GLU A 338 -3.97 19.33 -30.21
N PRO A 339 -4.89 20.23 -30.60
CA PRO A 339 -6.29 19.90 -30.76
C PRO A 339 -6.35 18.70 -31.70
N ARG A 340 -6.91 17.57 -31.25
CA ARG A 340 -7.19 16.46 -32.16
C ARG A 340 -8.08 17.01 -33.26
N GLU A 341 -7.60 16.99 -34.50
CA GLU A 341 -8.46 17.26 -35.65
C GLU A 341 -9.69 16.34 -35.57
N PRO A 342 -10.90 16.87 -35.79
CA PRO A 342 -12.10 16.05 -35.77
C PRO A 342 -11.94 14.98 -36.86
N GLN A 343 -11.83 13.73 -36.46
CA GLN A 343 -11.87 12.61 -37.41
C GLN A 343 -13.23 12.67 -38.08
N LEU A 344 -13.24 12.97 -39.38
CA LEU A 344 -14.39 12.82 -40.25
C LEU A 344 -14.89 11.37 -40.14
N ARG A 345 -16.13 11.22 -39.69
CA ARG A 345 -16.80 9.90 -39.73
C ARG A 345 -16.90 9.49 -41.20
N PRO A 346 -16.52 8.27 -41.55
CA PRO A 346 -16.83 7.78 -42.92
C PRO A 346 -18.34 7.81 -43.11
N ASP A 347 -18.76 8.38 -44.23
CA ASP A 347 -20.16 8.52 -44.63
C ASP A 347 -20.88 7.17 -44.52
N ALA A 348 -22.06 7.18 -43.88
CA ALA A 348 -22.95 6.03 -43.87
C ALA A 348 -23.40 5.75 -45.31
N PRO A 349 -23.49 4.47 -45.73
CA PRO A 349 -23.98 4.15 -47.07
C PRO A 349 -25.42 4.62 -47.21
N ALA A 350 -25.69 5.29 -48.34
CA ALA A 350 -27.03 5.76 -48.73
C ALA A 350 -28.00 4.58 -48.77
N GLU A 351 -29.09 4.68 -48.01
CA GLU A 351 -30.25 3.79 -48.19
C GLU A 351 -30.82 3.94 -49.59
N THR A 352 -30.70 2.91 -50.41
CA THR A 352 -31.39 2.81 -51.68
C THR A 352 -32.85 2.48 -51.43
N ASP A 353 -33.71 3.49 -51.60
CA ASP A 353 -35.14 3.34 -51.70
C ASP A 353 -35.49 2.45 -52.92
N THR A 354 -35.89 1.23 -52.68
CA THR A 354 -36.51 0.37 -53.67
C THR A 354 -38.03 0.42 -53.50
N LEU A 355 -38.63 1.38 -54.19
CA LEU A 355 -40.05 1.33 -54.55
C LEU A 355 -40.23 0.18 -55.54
N GLN A 356 -40.98 -0.83 -55.17
CA GLN A 356 -41.71 -1.72 -56.09
C GLN A 356 -43.14 -1.84 -55.60
N GLY A 357 -44.01 -1.58 -56.44
CA GLY A 357 -45.22 -1.69 -57.03
C GLY A 357 -46.21 -2.74 -56.55
#